data_f5dfaf84f531c7b4543a01156d411ccd
#
_entry.id   f5dfaf84f531c7b4543a01156d411ccd
#
_cell.length_a   1.000
_cell.length_b   1.000
_cell.length_c   1.000
_cell.angle_alpha   90.00
_cell.angle_beta   90.00
_cell.angle_gamma   90.00
#
_symmetry.space_group_name_H-M   'P 1'
#
loop_
_entity.id
_entity.type
_entity.pdbx_description
1 polymer ?
#
loop_
_entity_poly.entity_id
_entity_poly.type
_entity_poly.pdbx_seq_one_letter_code
_entity_poly.pdbx_strand_id
1 'polypeptide(L)'
;EAQLGNFKFANGSIYDRLGKSKCRLYQHKSGPLSGKIPQVAAIKNVNFGDVRPLAGFEADLAKSYPFGYTFIEPAYGNILNNSYRAKIYNAIRNSSLWDQSLLVITFDEHGGFYDHVPPPAAIPPGDAFNPKHNKHGFDFSTYGVRVPAVVVSPWIKAGTIDHTLYDHSSVPAALTRLFGKEPLTKRLRDAGIGEGL
;
A
#
# COMPACT_ATOMS: atom_id res chain seq x y z
N GLU A 1 -2.01 -18.33 -10.06
CA GLU A 1 -3.39 -17.77 -10.02
C GLU A 1 -3.71 -17.41 -8.58
N ALA A 2 -3.96 -16.12 -8.32
CA ALA A 2 -4.40 -15.67 -7.01
C ALA A 2 -5.80 -16.24 -6.75
N GLN A 3 -5.90 -17.16 -5.80
CA GLN A 3 -7.19 -17.67 -5.35
C GLN A 3 -7.81 -16.61 -4.43
N LEU A 4 -9.01 -16.14 -4.80
CA LEU A 4 -9.76 -15.13 -4.05
C LEU A 4 -9.90 -15.49 -2.57
N GLY A 5 -9.57 -14.57 -1.68
CA GLY A 5 -9.75 -14.69 -0.23
C GLY A 5 -8.86 -15.71 0.48
N ASN A 6 -7.79 -16.20 -0.15
CA ASN A 6 -6.95 -17.26 0.42
C ASN A 6 -5.78 -16.76 1.28
N PHE A 7 -5.36 -15.51 1.11
CA PHE A 7 -4.31 -14.94 1.95
C PHE A 7 -4.86 -14.58 3.33
N LYS A 8 -4.54 -15.43 4.30
CA LYS A 8 -4.86 -15.24 5.72
C LYS A 8 -3.56 -14.87 6.45
N PHE A 9 -3.56 -13.70 7.04
CA PHE A 9 -2.48 -13.28 7.92
C PHE A 9 -2.84 -13.60 9.38
N ALA A 10 -1.85 -14.01 10.19
CA ALA A 10 -2.09 -14.39 11.58
C ALA A 10 -2.78 -13.28 12.38
N ASN A 11 -2.38 -12.04 12.16
CA ASN A 11 -2.89 -10.85 12.85
C ASN A 11 -3.92 -10.04 12.05
N GLY A 12 -4.44 -10.62 10.96
CA GLY A 12 -5.29 -9.91 10.01
C GLY A 12 -4.49 -8.99 9.07
N SER A 13 -5.21 -8.29 8.20
CA SER A 13 -4.69 -7.27 7.29
C SER A 13 -4.95 -5.87 7.83
N ILE A 14 -4.36 -4.85 7.20
CA ILE A 14 -4.69 -3.45 7.50
C ILE A 14 -6.17 -3.13 7.26
N TYR A 15 -6.80 -3.80 6.29
CA TYR A 15 -8.24 -3.64 6.01
C TYR A 15 -9.12 -4.20 7.14
N ASP A 16 -8.70 -5.29 7.77
CA ASP A 16 -9.37 -5.83 8.96
C ASP A 16 -9.20 -4.87 10.15
N ARG A 17 -8.01 -4.28 10.28
CA ARG A 17 -7.66 -3.40 11.41
C ARG A 17 -8.42 -2.07 11.36
N LEU A 18 -8.52 -1.46 10.19
CA LEU A 18 -9.22 -0.18 10.00
C LEU A 18 -10.73 -0.36 9.81
N GLY A 19 -11.15 -1.50 9.24
CA GLY A 19 -12.52 -1.76 8.85
C GLY A 19 -12.89 -1.17 7.48
N LYS A 20 -13.86 -1.78 6.81
CA LYS A 20 -14.28 -1.43 5.44
C LYS A 20 -14.80 0.01 5.30
N SER A 21 -15.41 0.56 6.36
CA SER A 21 -15.94 1.93 6.35
C SER A 21 -14.84 3.00 6.31
N LYS A 22 -13.61 2.64 6.66
CA LYS A 22 -12.45 3.54 6.64
C LYS A 22 -11.53 3.31 5.44
N CYS A 23 -11.75 2.24 4.67
CA CYS A 23 -10.92 1.88 3.54
C CYS A 23 -11.69 1.99 2.23
N ARG A 24 -11.02 2.50 1.19
CA ARG A 24 -11.51 2.48 -0.19
C ARG A 24 -10.46 1.84 -1.09
N LEU A 25 -10.90 0.97 -1.98
CA LEU A 25 -10.04 0.24 -2.90
C LEU A 25 -10.42 0.57 -4.34
N TYR A 26 -9.41 0.86 -5.17
CA TYR A 26 -9.57 1.07 -6.60
C TYR A 26 -8.60 0.22 -7.40
N GLN A 27 -9.02 -0.15 -8.61
CA GLN A 27 -8.17 -0.78 -9.61
C GLN A 27 -8.32 -0.08 -10.96
N HIS A 28 -7.20 0.06 -11.68
CA HIS A 28 -7.17 0.80 -12.96
C HIS A 28 -8.11 0.23 -14.03
N LYS A 29 -8.23 -1.07 -14.14
CA LYS A 29 -9.13 -1.73 -15.11
C LYS A 29 -9.84 -2.88 -14.41
N SER A 30 -10.70 -2.56 -13.46
CA SER A 30 -11.55 -3.55 -12.80
C SER A 30 -12.95 -3.55 -13.42
N GLY A 31 -13.56 -4.71 -13.37
CA GLY A 31 -14.95 -4.92 -13.77
C GLY A 31 -15.15 -6.31 -14.40
N PRO A 32 -16.38 -6.79 -14.43
CA PRO A 32 -16.70 -8.12 -14.98
C PRO A 32 -16.23 -8.31 -16.43
N LEU A 33 -16.16 -7.22 -17.19
CA LEU A 33 -15.76 -7.22 -18.60
C LEU A 33 -14.25 -7.13 -18.82
N SER A 34 -13.45 -6.80 -17.80
CA SER A 34 -11.99 -6.66 -17.94
C SER A 34 -11.25 -7.99 -17.83
N GLY A 35 -11.90 -9.02 -17.30
CA GLY A 35 -11.31 -10.35 -17.05
C GLY A 35 -10.16 -10.34 -16.01
N LYS A 36 -9.88 -9.20 -15.37
CA LYS A 36 -8.78 -9.05 -14.41
C LYS A 36 -9.32 -8.99 -12.98
N ILE A 37 -8.80 -9.90 -12.17
CA ILE A 37 -9.10 -9.95 -10.74
C ILE A 37 -8.09 -9.07 -10.01
N PRO A 38 -8.55 -8.13 -9.13
CA PRO A 38 -7.65 -7.34 -8.28
C PRO A 38 -6.82 -8.26 -7.37
N GLN A 39 -5.51 -8.05 -7.27
CA GLN A 39 -4.68 -8.84 -6.36
C GLN A 39 -5.08 -8.64 -4.90
N VAL A 40 -5.50 -7.44 -4.54
CA VAL A 40 -5.98 -7.14 -3.19
C VAL A 40 -7.20 -8.00 -2.80
N ALA A 41 -7.98 -8.48 -3.76
CA ALA A 41 -9.10 -9.41 -3.51
C ALA A 41 -8.64 -10.83 -3.14
N ALA A 42 -7.34 -11.15 -3.24
CA ALA A 42 -6.79 -12.39 -2.70
C ALA A 42 -6.70 -12.37 -1.16
N ILE A 43 -6.72 -11.20 -0.54
CA ILE A 43 -6.69 -11.04 0.92
C ILE A 43 -8.05 -11.46 1.51
N LYS A 44 -8.00 -12.29 2.56
CA LYS A 44 -9.21 -12.68 3.29
C LYS A 44 -9.97 -11.42 3.75
N ASN A 45 -11.30 -11.46 3.64
CA ASN A 45 -12.22 -10.38 3.99
C ASN A 45 -12.24 -9.18 3.02
N VAL A 46 -11.42 -9.18 1.95
CA VAL A 46 -11.56 -8.24 0.84
C VAL A 46 -12.30 -8.94 -0.30
N ASN A 47 -13.51 -8.48 -0.62
CA ASN A 47 -14.30 -9.06 -1.68
C ASN A 47 -14.07 -8.30 -2.99
N PHE A 48 -14.31 -8.96 -4.12
CA PHE A 48 -14.24 -8.33 -5.44
C PHE A 48 -15.13 -7.07 -5.53
N GLY A 49 -16.33 -7.11 -4.92
CA GLY A 49 -17.26 -5.97 -4.87
C GLY A 49 -16.79 -4.78 -4.03
N ASP A 50 -15.76 -4.96 -3.18
CA ASP A 50 -15.17 -3.87 -2.40
C ASP A 50 -14.23 -3.00 -3.26
N VAL A 51 -13.80 -3.50 -4.43
CA VAL A 51 -12.85 -2.80 -5.33
C VAL A 51 -13.60 -2.08 -6.43
N ARG A 52 -13.40 -0.77 -6.52
CA ARG A 52 -14.05 0.12 -7.49
C ARG A 52 -13.18 0.32 -8.74
N PRO A 53 -13.79 0.57 -9.90
CA PRO A 53 -13.05 1.06 -11.07
C PRO A 53 -12.42 2.42 -10.79
N LEU A 54 -11.15 2.59 -11.13
CA LEU A 54 -10.46 3.88 -10.94
C LEU A 54 -11.07 5.03 -11.75
N ALA A 55 -11.77 4.73 -12.84
CA ALA A 55 -12.48 5.74 -13.63
C ALA A 55 -13.48 6.58 -12.81
N GLY A 56 -13.99 6.04 -11.69
CA GLY A 56 -14.88 6.75 -10.78
C GLY A 56 -14.18 7.56 -9.69
N PHE A 57 -12.85 7.49 -9.58
CA PHE A 57 -12.11 8.06 -8.44
C PHE A 57 -12.31 9.57 -8.28
N GLU A 58 -12.15 10.33 -9.37
CA GLU A 58 -12.31 11.79 -9.34
C GLU A 58 -13.75 12.20 -8.94
N ALA A 59 -14.75 11.52 -9.50
CA ALA A 59 -16.15 11.75 -9.16
C ALA A 59 -16.47 11.35 -7.69
N ASP A 60 -15.81 10.35 -7.15
CA ASP A 60 -15.96 9.96 -5.75
C ASP A 60 -15.34 11.01 -4.81
N LEU A 61 -14.16 11.58 -5.15
CA LEU A 61 -13.52 12.66 -4.39
C LEU A 61 -14.35 13.96 -4.37
N ALA A 62 -15.15 14.21 -5.39
CA ALA A 62 -16.03 15.38 -5.47
C ALA A 62 -17.27 15.28 -4.57
N LYS A 63 -17.51 14.11 -3.96
CA LYS A 63 -18.62 13.85 -3.04
C LYS A 63 -18.11 13.76 -1.59
N SER A 64 -19.01 13.40 -0.68
CA SER A 64 -18.60 13.01 0.67
C SER A 64 -17.68 11.77 0.59
N TYR A 65 -16.42 11.93 1.01
CA TYR A 65 -15.40 10.89 0.97
C TYR A 65 -14.91 10.53 2.38
N PRO A 66 -15.60 9.63 3.09
CA PRO A 66 -15.36 9.36 4.51
C PRO A 66 -14.19 8.39 4.77
N PHE A 67 -13.42 8.07 3.73
CA PHE A 67 -12.37 7.04 3.82
C PHE A 67 -11.06 7.66 4.26
N GLY A 68 -10.48 7.11 5.32
CA GLY A 68 -9.19 7.55 5.83
C GLY A 68 -8.00 6.85 5.16
N TYR A 69 -8.25 5.74 4.46
CA TYR A 69 -7.24 5.03 3.68
C TYR A 69 -7.77 4.64 2.30
N THR A 70 -7.03 4.98 1.28
CA THR A 70 -7.33 4.60 -0.10
C THR A 70 -6.15 3.84 -0.70
N PHE A 71 -6.39 2.63 -1.17
CA PHE A 71 -5.42 1.84 -1.93
C PHE A 71 -5.82 1.80 -3.41
N ILE A 72 -4.85 2.11 -4.28
CA ILE A 72 -5.07 2.12 -5.73
C ILE A 72 -4.12 1.13 -6.38
N GLU A 73 -4.68 0.04 -6.87
CA GLU A 73 -3.94 -1.01 -7.57
C GLU A 73 -3.77 -0.63 -9.05
N PRO A 74 -2.52 -0.60 -9.58
CA PRO A 74 -2.27 -0.27 -10.97
C PRO A 74 -2.69 -1.39 -11.93
N ALA A 75 -2.70 -1.08 -13.24
CA ALA A 75 -2.77 -2.12 -14.27
C ALA A 75 -1.40 -2.75 -14.46
N TYR A 76 -1.28 -4.04 -14.19
CA TYR A 76 -0.05 -4.79 -14.44
C TYR A 76 0.34 -4.74 -15.93
N GLY A 77 1.64 -4.59 -16.20
CA GLY A 77 2.21 -4.49 -17.54
C GLY A 77 2.31 -3.07 -18.10
N ASN A 78 1.93 -2.05 -17.35
CA ASN A 78 2.01 -0.64 -17.78
C ASN A 78 2.72 0.24 -16.73
N ILE A 79 3.81 -0.27 -16.16
CA ILE A 79 4.58 0.33 -15.06
C ILE A 79 5.09 1.74 -15.39
N LEU A 80 5.32 2.03 -16.68
CA LEU A 80 5.83 3.32 -17.15
C LEU A 80 4.74 4.32 -17.57
N ASN A 81 3.47 4.02 -17.35
CA ASN A 81 2.42 4.96 -17.75
C ASN A 81 2.29 6.11 -16.75
N ASN A 82 3.10 7.13 -16.94
CA ASN A 82 3.07 8.36 -16.14
C ASN A 82 1.73 9.10 -16.19
N SER A 83 0.96 8.93 -17.27
CA SER A 83 -0.36 9.57 -17.40
C SER A 83 -1.37 9.12 -16.34
N TYR A 84 -1.27 7.87 -15.91
CA TYR A 84 -2.11 7.29 -14.88
C TYR A 84 -1.80 7.89 -13.49
N ARG A 85 -0.51 8.00 -13.13
CA ARG A 85 -0.10 8.60 -11.85
C ARG A 85 -0.43 10.09 -11.80
N ALA A 86 -0.23 10.79 -12.93
CA ALA A 86 -0.61 12.18 -13.04
C ALA A 86 -2.12 12.42 -12.88
N LYS A 87 -2.96 11.53 -13.39
CA LYS A 87 -4.42 11.60 -13.19
C LYS A 87 -4.81 11.45 -11.73
N ILE A 88 -4.21 10.48 -11.01
CA ILE A 88 -4.47 10.29 -9.57
C ILE A 88 -4.02 11.53 -8.79
N TYR A 89 -2.79 11.99 -9.02
CA TYR A 89 -2.27 13.20 -8.38
C TYR A 89 -3.18 14.41 -8.64
N ASN A 90 -3.55 14.68 -9.88
CA ASN A 90 -4.39 15.82 -10.24
C ASN A 90 -5.79 15.71 -9.61
N ALA A 91 -6.37 14.52 -9.57
CA ALA A 91 -7.67 14.30 -8.92
C ALA A 91 -7.62 14.66 -7.44
N ILE A 92 -6.58 14.22 -6.72
CA ILE A 92 -6.40 14.53 -5.30
C ILE A 92 -6.06 16.02 -5.13
N ARG A 93 -5.12 16.54 -5.92
CA ARG A 93 -4.65 17.93 -5.83
C ARG A 93 -5.75 18.96 -6.05
N ASN A 94 -6.71 18.65 -6.92
CA ASN A 94 -7.82 19.52 -7.26
C ASN A 94 -9.09 19.26 -6.43
N SER A 95 -9.05 18.30 -5.52
CA SER A 95 -10.18 17.99 -4.62
C SER A 95 -10.15 18.86 -3.35
N SER A 96 -11.27 18.96 -2.68
CA SER A 96 -11.38 19.59 -1.35
C SER A 96 -10.64 18.84 -0.24
N LEU A 97 -10.10 17.65 -0.55
CA LEU A 97 -9.37 16.81 0.40
C LEU A 97 -7.86 17.05 0.36
N TRP A 98 -7.37 17.89 -0.57
CA TRP A 98 -5.94 18.11 -0.74
C TRP A 98 -5.21 18.44 0.57
N ASP A 99 -5.73 19.38 1.35
CA ASP A 99 -5.08 19.86 2.58
C ASP A 99 -5.04 18.79 3.70
N GLN A 100 -5.71 17.66 3.50
CA GLN A 100 -5.74 16.53 4.44
C GLN A 100 -5.18 15.25 3.81
N SER A 101 -4.51 15.37 2.65
CA SER A 101 -4.07 14.20 1.88
C SER A 101 -2.57 13.97 1.97
N LEU A 102 -2.22 12.69 2.09
CA LEU A 102 -0.88 12.16 1.87
C LEU A 102 -0.96 11.10 0.77
N LEU A 103 -0.30 11.35 -0.36
CA LEU A 103 -0.18 10.38 -1.45
C LEU A 103 1.19 9.73 -1.39
N VAL A 104 1.22 8.41 -1.23
CA VAL A 104 2.43 7.59 -1.30
C VAL A 104 2.43 6.82 -2.61
N ILE A 105 3.48 6.97 -3.41
CA ILE A 105 3.70 6.23 -4.66
C ILE A 105 4.96 5.40 -4.46
N THR A 106 4.83 4.09 -4.54
CA THR A 106 5.96 3.17 -4.38
C THR A 106 5.78 1.95 -5.28
N PHE A 107 6.80 1.10 -5.34
CA PHE A 107 6.79 -0.16 -6.09
C PHE A 107 6.75 -1.33 -5.11
N ASP A 108 6.16 -2.43 -5.53
CA ASP A 108 6.03 -3.67 -4.75
C ASP A 108 7.36 -4.39 -4.60
N GLU A 109 8.23 -4.34 -5.64
CA GLU A 109 9.56 -4.96 -5.62
C GLU A 109 10.50 -4.25 -6.62
N HIS A 110 11.76 -4.64 -6.68
CA HIS A 110 12.82 -3.94 -7.42
C HIS A 110 12.85 -4.24 -8.95
N GLY A 111 11.96 -5.08 -9.46
CA GLY A 111 11.89 -5.41 -10.89
C GLY A 111 13.08 -6.22 -11.42
N GLY A 112 13.87 -6.83 -10.53
CA GLY A 112 15.11 -7.53 -10.89
C GLY A 112 16.30 -6.59 -11.15
N PHE A 113 16.16 -5.29 -10.93
CA PHE A 113 17.26 -4.34 -11.08
C PHE A 113 18.26 -4.45 -9.92
N TYR A 114 19.53 -4.25 -10.25
CA TYR A 114 20.62 -4.21 -9.29
C TYR A 114 20.58 -2.89 -8.50
N ASP A 115 20.90 -2.98 -7.20
CA ASP A 115 21.19 -1.81 -6.35
C ASP A 115 22.60 -1.98 -5.75
N HIS A 116 23.38 -0.90 -5.74
CA HIS A 116 24.74 -0.89 -5.18
C HIS A 116 24.73 -0.87 -3.64
N VAL A 117 23.59 -0.60 -3.01
CA VAL A 117 23.45 -0.61 -1.53
C VAL A 117 22.96 -1.99 -1.09
N PRO A 118 23.75 -2.72 -0.30
CA PRO A 118 23.30 -4.00 0.23
C PRO A 118 22.13 -3.81 1.20
N PRO A 119 21.14 -4.71 1.17
CA PRO A 119 20.02 -4.64 2.12
C PRO A 119 20.50 -4.72 3.58
N PRO A 120 20.08 -3.79 4.45
CA PRO A 120 20.46 -3.81 5.86
C PRO A 120 19.68 -4.87 6.66
N ALA A 121 20.11 -5.09 7.91
CA ALA A 121 19.40 -5.94 8.85
C ALA A 121 18.00 -5.37 9.18
N ALA A 122 17.06 -6.23 9.42
CA ALA A 122 15.67 -5.89 9.73
C ALA A 122 15.16 -6.63 10.95
N ILE A 123 14.18 -6.06 11.64
CA ILE A 123 13.42 -6.75 12.68
C ILE A 123 12.40 -7.67 12.00
N PRO A 124 12.44 -9.00 12.24
CA PRO A 124 11.42 -9.90 11.68
C PRO A 124 10.00 -9.51 12.12
N PRO A 125 8.97 -9.80 11.32
CA PRO A 125 7.57 -9.49 11.69
C PRO A 125 7.11 -10.20 12.97
N GLY A 126 7.69 -11.36 13.30
CA GLY A 126 7.40 -12.11 14.52
C GLY A 126 6.07 -12.87 14.48
N ASP A 127 5.47 -13.02 13.32
CA ASP A 127 4.28 -13.84 13.09
C ASP A 127 4.66 -15.26 12.63
N ALA A 128 3.66 -16.13 12.59
CA ALA A 128 3.87 -17.54 12.25
C ALA A 128 4.35 -17.70 10.80
N PHE A 129 5.44 -18.43 10.66
CA PHE A 129 6.00 -18.83 9.39
C PHE A 129 5.07 -19.78 8.64
N ASN A 130 4.78 -19.48 7.37
CA ASN A 130 4.03 -20.37 6.48
C ASN A 130 4.94 -20.95 5.40
N PRO A 131 5.34 -22.22 5.47
CA PRO A 131 6.25 -22.84 4.52
C PRO A 131 5.71 -22.92 3.09
N LYS A 132 4.40 -22.83 2.91
CA LYS A 132 3.79 -22.78 1.56
C LYS A 132 4.12 -21.48 0.81
N HIS A 133 4.30 -20.38 1.52
CA HIS A 133 4.60 -19.08 0.97
C HIS A 133 6.07 -18.70 1.09
N ASN A 134 6.81 -19.37 1.96
CA ASN A 134 8.25 -19.16 2.16
C ASN A 134 9.03 -20.46 1.91
N LYS A 135 9.18 -20.81 0.65
CA LYS A 135 9.81 -22.07 0.22
C LYS A 135 11.32 -22.13 0.48
N HIS A 136 11.97 -20.99 0.69
CA HIS A 136 13.42 -20.88 0.82
C HIS A 136 13.87 -20.57 2.26
N GLY A 137 12.97 -20.60 3.23
CA GLY A 137 13.29 -20.38 4.65
C GLY A 137 13.76 -18.96 4.98
N PHE A 138 13.37 -17.96 4.18
CA PHE A 138 13.71 -16.57 4.47
C PHE A 138 13.03 -16.12 5.79
N ASP A 139 13.81 -15.62 6.72
CA ASP A 139 13.36 -15.31 8.08
C ASP A 139 12.98 -13.83 8.29
N PHE A 140 13.06 -13.02 7.24
CA PHE A 140 12.77 -11.58 7.27
C PHE A 140 13.66 -10.76 8.22
N SER A 141 14.83 -11.29 8.57
CA SER A 141 15.85 -10.57 9.36
C SER A 141 16.68 -9.59 8.53
N THR A 142 16.45 -9.54 7.23
CA THR A 142 17.10 -8.63 6.29
C THR A 142 16.04 -7.96 5.42
N TYR A 143 16.25 -6.70 5.07
CA TYR A 143 15.42 -6.01 4.08
C TYR A 143 15.62 -6.58 2.67
N GLY A 144 14.75 -6.21 1.76
CA GLY A 144 14.94 -6.41 0.32
C GLY A 144 15.78 -5.31 -0.32
N VAL A 145 16.03 -5.45 -1.63
CA VAL A 145 16.62 -4.39 -2.45
C VAL A 145 15.71 -3.16 -2.45
N ARG A 146 16.32 -1.96 -2.42
CA ARG A 146 15.56 -0.71 -2.37
C ARG A 146 14.63 -0.53 -3.57
N VAL A 147 13.48 0.06 -3.31
CA VAL A 147 12.52 0.50 -4.33
C VAL A 147 12.31 2.01 -4.22
N PRO A 148 12.02 2.71 -5.33
CA PRO A 148 11.70 4.13 -5.28
C PRO A 148 10.40 4.38 -4.55
N ALA A 149 10.36 5.47 -3.76
CA ALA A 149 9.14 5.97 -3.15
C ALA A 149 9.06 7.49 -3.31
N VAL A 150 7.85 8.00 -3.56
CA VAL A 150 7.55 9.43 -3.61
C VAL A 150 6.38 9.70 -2.69
N VAL A 151 6.55 10.67 -1.80
CA VAL A 151 5.50 11.10 -0.87
C VAL A 151 5.10 12.52 -1.23
N VAL A 152 3.80 12.73 -1.44
CA VAL A 152 3.26 14.02 -1.88
C VAL A 152 2.15 14.47 -0.93
N SER A 153 2.31 15.67 -0.38
CA SER A 153 1.35 16.29 0.52
C SER A 153 1.55 17.81 0.52
N PRO A 154 0.55 18.63 0.81
CA PRO A 154 0.74 20.07 1.03
C PRO A 154 1.65 20.37 2.24
N TRP A 155 1.80 19.42 3.15
CA TRP A 155 2.61 19.52 4.37
C TRP A 155 4.10 19.24 4.15
N ILE A 156 4.48 18.71 2.97
CA ILE A 156 5.86 18.38 2.63
C ILE A 156 6.41 19.44 1.69
N LYS A 157 7.55 20.05 2.06
CA LYS A 157 8.24 21.01 1.20
C LYS A 157 8.69 20.32 -0.10
N ALA A 158 8.43 20.96 -1.22
CA ALA A 158 8.86 20.46 -2.53
C ALA A 158 10.41 20.29 -2.58
N GLY A 159 10.87 19.21 -3.18
CA GLY A 159 12.29 18.89 -3.31
C GLY A 159 12.95 18.36 -2.03
N THR A 160 12.17 18.03 -0.99
CA THR A 160 12.71 17.32 0.19
C THR A 160 13.21 15.94 -0.21
N ILE A 161 14.42 15.62 0.23
CA ILE A 161 14.98 14.27 0.16
C ILE A 161 15.07 13.76 1.59
N ASP A 162 14.40 12.64 1.86
CA ASP A 162 14.39 11.99 3.17
C ASP A 162 15.29 10.75 3.12
N HIS A 163 16.20 10.63 4.08
CA HIS A 163 17.12 9.52 4.23
C HIS A 163 16.70 8.53 5.33
N THR A 164 15.52 8.72 5.90
CA THR A 164 14.96 7.79 6.87
C THR A 164 14.74 6.43 6.23
N LEU A 165 15.01 5.37 6.98
CA LEU A 165 14.77 4.01 6.54
C LEU A 165 13.27 3.71 6.58
N TYR A 166 12.69 3.48 5.41
CA TYR A 166 11.32 3.02 5.24
C TYR A 166 11.28 1.64 4.62
N ASP A 167 10.21 0.92 4.87
CA ASP A 167 9.87 -0.31 4.17
C ASP A 167 8.36 -0.38 3.88
N HIS A 168 7.89 -1.47 3.26
CA HIS A 168 6.47 -1.61 2.92
C HIS A 168 5.57 -1.66 4.16
N SER A 169 6.11 -1.99 5.33
CA SER A 169 5.36 -1.96 6.58
C SER A 169 5.19 -0.55 7.16
N SER A 170 5.91 0.45 6.64
CA SER A 170 5.79 1.86 7.08
C SER A 170 4.39 2.42 6.84
N VAL A 171 3.75 2.09 5.72
CA VAL A 171 2.37 2.54 5.44
C VAL A 171 1.38 1.96 6.45
N PRO A 172 1.29 0.64 6.68
CA PRO A 172 0.41 0.11 7.72
C PRO A 172 0.80 0.57 9.13
N ALA A 173 2.08 0.83 9.42
CA ALA A 173 2.49 1.39 10.71
C ALA A 173 1.93 2.81 10.89
N ALA A 174 2.09 3.69 9.91
CA ALA A 174 1.53 5.04 9.94
C ALA A 174 0.00 5.01 10.09
N LEU A 175 -0.69 4.14 9.36
CA LEU A 175 -2.14 3.97 9.44
C LEU A 175 -2.58 3.51 10.83
N THR A 176 -1.90 2.53 11.45
CA THR A 176 -2.27 2.08 12.80
C THR A 176 -2.09 3.18 13.83
N ARG A 177 -1.03 3.99 13.74
CA ARG A 177 -0.83 5.17 14.61
C ARG A 177 -1.90 6.23 14.38
N LEU A 178 -2.13 6.62 13.13
CA LEU A 178 -3.11 7.66 12.76
C LEU A 178 -4.52 7.35 13.24
N PHE A 179 -4.91 6.08 13.18
CA PHE A 179 -6.26 5.64 13.59
C PHE A 179 -6.32 5.03 15.00
N GLY A 180 -5.27 5.15 15.80
CA GLY A 180 -5.24 4.64 17.17
C GLY A 180 -5.47 3.12 17.25
N LYS A 181 -4.85 2.37 16.33
CA LYS A 181 -4.97 0.90 16.25
C LYS A 181 -3.68 0.23 16.68
N GLU A 182 -3.81 -0.97 17.25
CA GLU A 182 -2.67 -1.81 17.57
C GLU A 182 -1.87 -2.22 16.33
N PRO A 183 -0.53 -2.24 16.41
CA PRO A 183 0.32 -2.73 15.33
C PRO A 183 -0.01 -4.17 14.93
N LEU A 184 0.09 -4.48 13.64
CA LEU A 184 -0.18 -5.82 13.11
C LEU A 184 0.94 -6.82 13.42
N THR A 185 2.18 -6.35 13.49
CA THR A 185 3.36 -7.21 13.65
C THR A 185 4.37 -6.58 14.61
N LYS A 186 5.33 -7.41 15.10
CA LYS A 186 6.44 -6.94 15.91
C LYS A 186 7.26 -5.87 15.15
N ARG A 187 7.50 -6.04 13.86
CA ARG A 187 8.19 -5.05 13.04
C ARG A 187 7.51 -3.69 13.07
N LEU A 188 6.18 -3.63 12.93
CA LEU A 188 5.44 -2.37 12.98
C LEU A 188 5.55 -1.68 14.35
N ARG A 189 5.67 -2.46 15.43
CA ARG A 189 5.75 -1.94 16.78
C ARG A 189 7.16 -1.47 17.15
N ASP A 190 8.18 -2.28 16.81
CA ASP A 190 9.51 -2.18 17.42
C ASP A 190 10.55 -1.53 16.48
N ALA A 191 10.27 -1.43 15.18
CA ALA A 191 11.26 -1.00 14.20
C ALA A 191 11.40 0.53 14.04
N GLY A 192 10.55 1.35 14.68
CA GLY A 192 10.54 2.80 14.49
C GLY A 192 10.23 3.24 13.04
N ILE A 193 9.88 2.29 12.19
CA ILE A 193 9.68 2.50 10.76
C ILE A 193 8.43 3.34 10.53
N GLY A 194 8.59 4.41 9.74
CA GLY A 194 7.49 5.31 9.40
C GLY A 194 7.16 6.32 10.51
N GLU A 195 8.09 6.60 11.42
CA GLU A 195 7.91 7.69 12.41
C GLU A 195 7.91 9.07 11.75
N GLY A 196 8.45 9.18 10.54
CA GLY A 196 8.48 10.41 9.75
C GLY A 196 7.35 10.54 8.72
N LEU A 197 6.41 9.58 8.63
CA LEU A 197 5.25 9.65 7.72
C LEU A 197 4.04 10.32 8.38
#